data_3ee504dec289aca39f1f89b1597c5b71
#
_entry.id   3ee504dec289aca39f1f89b1597c5b71
#
_cell.length_a   1.000
_cell.length_b   1.000
_cell.length_c   1.000
_cell.angle_alpha   90.00
_cell.angle_beta   90.00
_cell.angle_gamma   90.00
#
_symmetry.space_group_name_H-M   'P 1'
#
loop_
_entity.id
_entity.type
_entity.pdbx_description
1 polymer ?
#
loop_
_entity_poly.entity_id
_entity_poly.type
_entity_poly.pdbx_seq_one_letter_code
_entity_poly.pdbx_strand_id
1 'polypeptide(L)'
;MKNIRHLCAGLLVIIIVIITLCSCSNDRSEPTNAVSPAGDVFHELTLPAVTEGQVSVLDARGSRILYVREEKLLSKDGGYAYYETKQVGIYDVDAQKSLAVWEPETPGNYFGGALLDGDAAILALQLDYTNAYPAQFAAMYFGGSQRSLVEFTGELQWLLPFSGKEALASYRTDGGAFGVYRLSADGCTDALLLQADANTEPMGGDLAVCGDRFCYAYAKNGQVTLCTVSADGTQDALALPESAKLDSFWLTDGGPLVCQYVEQDSKAQRLLTRYASGETHEVTRPAADGALYQLRFANGCGFAVNGSWGLQLLQLAGDGKVSCRGVTGLPGELTSVQVRILSSGDGSFFLFYPEAQRLFRAVPTS
;
A
#
# COMPACT_ATOMS: atom_id res chain seq x y z
N MET A 1 -59.94 -6.72 30.79
CA MET A 1 -59.11 -7.92 30.56
C MET A 1 -59.40 -8.68 29.24
N LYS A 2 -60.47 -8.43 28.49
CA LYS A 2 -60.73 -9.07 27.20
C LYS A 2 -59.87 -8.48 26.03
N ASN A 3 -59.53 -7.21 26.08
CA ASN A 3 -58.81 -6.55 24.97
C ASN A 3 -57.31 -6.87 24.88
N ILE A 4 -56.70 -7.34 25.96
CA ILE A 4 -55.25 -7.72 25.96
C ILE A 4 -54.99 -9.05 25.25
N ARG A 5 -55.97 -9.99 25.29
CA ARG A 5 -55.86 -11.29 24.62
C ARG A 5 -55.91 -11.18 23.09
N HIS A 6 -56.66 -10.24 22.54
CA HIS A 6 -56.68 -10.00 21.09
C HIS A 6 -55.43 -9.27 20.58
N LEU A 7 -54.83 -8.43 21.40
CA LEU A 7 -53.57 -7.76 21.05
C LEU A 7 -52.37 -8.75 20.98
N CYS A 8 -52.26 -9.67 21.93
CA CYS A 8 -51.22 -10.69 21.93
C CYS A 8 -51.37 -11.70 20.79
N ALA A 9 -52.64 -12.07 20.42
CA ALA A 9 -52.88 -12.95 19.29
C ALA A 9 -52.53 -12.31 17.95
N GLY A 10 -52.82 -11.01 17.77
CA GLY A 10 -52.44 -10.24 16.58
C GLY A 10 -50.92 -10.09 16.42
N LEU A 11 -50.19 -9.85 17.51
CA LEU A 11 -48.73 -9.72 17.50
C LEU A 11 -48.05 -11.05 17.16
N LEU A 12 -48.56 -12.17 17.66
CA LEU A 12 -48.00 -13.51 17.37
C LEU A 12 -48.15 -13.90 15.89
N VAL A 13 -49.31 -13.54 15.29
CA VAL A 13 -49.55 -13.79 13.85
C VAL A 13 -48.61 -12.95 12.98
N ILE A 14 -48.36 -11.69 13.35
CA ILE A 14 -47.43 -10.81 12.61
C ILE A 14 -45.99 -11.34 12.70
N ILE A 15 -45.53 -11.82 13.86
CA ILE A 15 -44.22 -12.42 14.04
C ILE A 15 -44.07 -13.71 13.21
N ILE A 16 -45.10 -14.55 13.19
CA ILE A 16 -45.06 -15.79 12.37
C ILE A 16 -45.04 -15.46 10.88
N VAL A 17 -45.77 -14.45 10.41
CA VAL A 17 -45.75 -14.02 8.99
C VAL A 17 -44.40 -13.44 8.60
N ILE A 18 -43.75 -12.66 9.49
CA ILE A 18 -42.43 -12.11 9.24
C ILE A 18 -41.38 -13.25 9.17
N ILE A 19 -41.46 -14.25 10.05
CA ILE A 19 -40.54 -15.40 10.03
C ILE A 19 -40.76 -16.25 8.77
N THR A 20 -41.98 -16.39 8.29
CA THR A 20 -42.30 -17.17 7.07
C THR A 20 -41.86 -16.43 5.79
N LEU A 21 -41.94 -15.09 5.78
CA LEU A 21 -41.49 -14.28 4.64
C LEU A 21 -39.95 -14.16 4.57
N CYS A 22 -39.25 -14.27 5.70
CA CYS A 22 -37.78 -14.36 5.71
C CYS A 22 -37.23 -15.74 5.34
N SER A 23 -38.07 -16.79 5.29
CA SER A 23 -37.65 -18.16 4.98
C SER A 23 -37.77 -18.53 3.50
N CYS A 24 -38.32 -17.67 2.64
CA CYS A 24 -38.60 -17.98 1.24
C CYS A 24 -37.71 -17.24 0.22
N SER A 25 -36.50 -16.87 0.57
CA SER A 25 -35.52 -16.37 -0.41
C SER A 25 -34.15 -17.06 -0.32
N ASN A 26 -34.15 -18.34 -0.01
CA ASN A 26 -33.01 -19.20 -0.28
C ASN A 26 -33.28 -20.00 -1.57
N ASP A 27 -33.30 -19.33 -2.71
CA ASP A 27 -32.95 -19.96 -3.96
C ASP A 27 -31.46 -20.36 -3.85
N ARG A 28 -31.26 -21.55 -3.31
CA ARG A 28 -30.02 -22.29 -3.53
C ARG A 28 -30.03 -22.69 -5.02
N SER A 29 -29.48 -21.81 -5.85
CA SER A 29 -28.85 -22.29 -7.07
C SER A 29 -27.77 -23.27 -6.59
N GLU A 30 -27.96 -24.56 -6.96
CA GLU A 30 -26.92 -25.57 -6.78
C GLU A 30 -25.61 -25.00 -7.28
N PRO A 31 -24.52 -25.13 -6.52
CA PRO A 31 -23.22 -24.75 -7.03
C PRO A 31 -22.97 -25.70 -8.20
N THR A 32 -23.06 -25.19 -9.42
CA THR A 32 -22.33 -25.79 -10.53
C THR A 32 -20.94 -26.08 -10.00
N ASN A 33 -20.43 -27.28 -10.21
CA ASN A 33 -19.08 -27.74 -9.88
C ASN A 33 -18.03 -26.77 -10.49
N ALA A 34 -17.94 -25.58 -9.98
CA ALA A 34 -16.78 -24.72 -10.12
C ALA A 34 -15.67 -25.46 -9.35
N VAL A 35 -14.72 -26.00 -10.09
CA VAL A 35 -13.42 -26.40 -9.56
C VAL A 35 -13.03 -25.28 -8.60
N SER A 36 -12.96 -25.60 -7.31
CA SER A 36 -12.50 -24.64 -6.30
C SER A 36 -11.15 -24.14 -6.81
N PRO A 37 -10.98 -22.85 -7.15
CA PRO A 37 -9.67 -22.37 -7.55
C PRO A 37 -8.73 -22.76 -6.42
N ALA A 38 -7.56 -23.31 -6.76
CA ALA A 38 -6.55 -23.65 -5.80
C ALA A 38 -6.43 -22.45 -4.86
N GLY A 39 -6.69 -22.65 -3.57
CA GLY A 39 -6.80 -21.53 -2.62
C GLY A 39 -5.52 -20.75 -2.63
N ASP A 40 -5.61 -19.43 -2.45
CA ASP A 40 -4.44 -18.57 -2.35
C ASP A 40 -3.49 -19.13 -1.31
N VAL A 41 -2.20 -19.23 -1.65
CA VAL A 41 -1.22 -19.87 -0.77
C VAL A 41 -0.55 -18.79 0.08
N PHE A 42 -0.77 -18.86 1.38
CA PHE A 42 -0.14 -17.99 2.37
C PHE A 42 0.79 -18.80 3.26
N HIS A 43 2.05 -18.41 3.30
CA HIS A 43 3.06 -18.99 4.18
C HIS A 43 3.41 -17.99 5.26
N GLU A 44 3.09 -18.32 6.51
CA GLU A 44 3.52 -17.50 7.63
C GLU A 44 5.04 -17.60 7.82
N LEU A 45 5.66 -16.45 8.03
CA LEU A 45 7.10 -16.30 8.14
C LEU A 45 7.47 -15.82 9.54
N THR A 46 8.65 -16.21 9.99
CA THR A 46 9.20 -15.73 11.25
C THR A 46 9.77 -14.33 11.08
N LEU A 47 9.31 -13.38 11.89
CA LEU A 47 9.90 -12.06 12.01
C LEU A 47 11.24 -12.12 12.76
N PRO A 48 12.13 -11.13 12.57
CA PRO A 48 13.32 -10.99 13.40
C PRO A 48 12.95 -10.98 14.88
N ALA A 49 13.66 -11.78 15.68
CA ALA A 49 13.47 -11.78 17.12
C ALA A 49 13.93 -10.43 17.71
N VAL A 50 13.05 -9.79 18.46
CA VAL A 50 13.34 -8.55 19.19
C VAL A 50 13.06 -8.75 20.66
N THR A 51 13.92 -8.22 21.53
CA THR A 51 13.77 -8.36 22.98
C THR A 51 12.75 -7.39 23.54
N GLU A 52 12.62 -6.22 22.92
CA GLU A 52 11.70 -5.14 23.33
C GLU A 52 11.17 -4.40 22.12
N GLY A 53 9.97 -3.81 22.24
CA GLY A 53 9.33 -3.03 21.20
C GLY A 53 8.59 -3.90 20.19
N GLN A 54 8.37 -3.34 19.01
CA GLN A 54 7.70 -3.99 17.89
C GLN A 54 8.53 -3.89 16.61
N VAL A 55 8.29 -4.80 15.68
CA VAL A 55 8.87 -4.76 14.33
C VAL A 55 7.92 -4.06 13.39
N SER A 56 8.45 -3.15 12.56
CA SER A 56 7.76 -2.62 11.39
C SER A 56 8.53 -3.00 10.14
N VAL A 57 7.87 -3.70 9.20
CA VAL A 57 8.45 -4.06 7.90
C VAL A 57 8.21 -2.92 6.93
N LEU A 58 9.28 -2.36 6.37
CA LEU A 58 9.23 -1.17 5.53
C LEU A 58 9.26 -1.48 4.04
N ASP A 59 10.05 -2.48 3.65
CA ASP A 59 10.22 -2.89 2.25
C ASP A 59 10.61 -4.37 2.16
N ALA A 60 10.49 -4.96 0.97
CA ALA A 60 10.83 -6.35 0.72
C ALA A 60 11.39 -6.56 -0.69
N ARG A 61 12.37 -7.47 -0.83
CA ARG A 61 12.95 -7.84 -2.12
C ARG A 61 13.47 -9.28 -2.09
N GLY A 62 12.91 -10.15 -2.93
CA GLY A 62 13.19 -11.59 -2.87
C GLY A 62 12.85 -12.18 -1.51
N SER A 63 13.80 -12.83 -0.85
CA SER A 63 13.65 -13.34 0.52
C SER A 63 13.97 -12.31 1.61
N ARG A 64 14.39 -11.10 1.23
CA ARG A 64 14.85 -10.09 2.19
C ARG A 64 13.76 -9.11 2.54
N ILE A 65 13.67 -8.75 3.81
CA ILE A 65 12.86 -7.65 4.31
C ILE A 65 13.75 -6.58 4.96
N LEU A 66 13.38 -5.32 4.74
CA LEU A 66 13.89 -4.19 5.49
C LEU A 66 12.94 -3.93 6.65
N TYR A 67 13.47 -3.91 7.85
CA TYR A 67 12.67 -3.70 9.05
C TYR A 67 13.27 -2.68 10.00
N VAL A 68 12.44 -2.11 10.82
CA VAL A 68 12.84 -1.32 11.97
C VAL A 68 12.27 -1.94 13.24
N ARG A 69 13.02 -1.84 14.34
CA ARG A 69 12.51 -2.08 15.68
C ARG A 69 12.18 -0.75 16.33
N GLU A 70 10.97 -0.63 16.77
CA GLU A 70 10.42 0.60 17.34
C GLU A 70 10.01 0.40 18.79
N GLU A 71 10.25 1.39 19.60
CA GLU A 71 9.74 1.48 20.96
C GLU A 71 8.67 2.56 21.03
N LYS A 72 7.54 2.21 21.66
CA LYS A 72 6.47 3.15 21.95
C LYS A 72 6.83 3.94 23.20
N LEU A 73 6.97 5.23 23.05
CA LEU A 73 7.28 6.16 24.12
C LEU A 73 6.08 7.07 24.39
N LEU A 74 5.98 7.60 25.58
CA LEU A 74 5.00 8.62 25.93
C LEU A 74 5.68 9.98 25.93
N SER A 75 4.96 11.01 25.46
CA SER A 75 5.39 12.37 25.61
C SER A 75 5.57 12.75 27.09
N LYS A 76 6.40 13.72 27.38
CA LYS A 76 6.71 14.14 28.76
C LYS A 76 5.48 14.54 29.56
N ASP A 77 4.47 15.06 28.88
CA ASP A 77 3.17 15.44 29.45
C ASP A 77 2.15 14.28 29.47
N GLY A 78 2.52 13.11 28.92
CA GLY A 78 1.65 11.93 28.82
C GLY A 78 0.49 12.09 27.81
N GLY A 79 0.44 13.19 27.07
CA GLY A 79 -0.70 13.53 26.21
C GLY A 79 -0.80 12.70 24.93
N TYR A 80 0.33 12.17 24.42
CA TYR A 80 0.36 11.33 23.23
C TYR A 80 1.50 10.32 23.27
N ALA A 81 1.35 9.26 22.47
CA ALA A 81 2.39 8.26 22.29
C ALA A 81 3.07 8.49 20.92
N TYR A 82 4.37 8.26 20.88
CA TYR A 82 5.16 8.27 19.65
C TYR A 82 6.05 7.03 19.57
N TYR A 83 6.56 6.76 18.39
CA TYR A 83 7.46 5.63 18.16
C TYR A 83 8.86 6.15 17.88
N GLU A 84 9.85 5.56 18.51
CA GLU A 84 11.26 5.82 18.26
C GLU A 84 11.92 4.58 17.73
N THR A 85 12.59 4.70 16.59
CA THR A 85 13.33 3.59 16.01
C THR A 85 14.64 3.36 16.78
N LYS A 86 14.81 2.16 17.27
CA LYS A 86 15.99 1.71 18.03
C LYS A 86 16.94 0.86 17.20
N GLN A 87 16.44 0.30 16.12
CA GLN A 87 17.24 -0.60 15.28
C GLN A 87 16.68 -0.56 13.85
N VAL A 88 17.57 -0.62 12.88
CA VAL A 88 17.30 -0.87 11.47
C VAL A 88 17.95 -2.18 11.09
N GLY A 89 17.30 -3.01 10.29
CA GLY A 89 17.90 -4.26 9.88
C GLY A 89 17.39 -4.79 8.55
N ILE A 90 18.22 -5.63 7.95
CA ILE A 90 17.85 -6.45 6.80
C ILE A 90 17.86 -7.91 7.27
N TYR A 91 16.77 -8.61 7.01
CA TYR A 91 16.55 -9.98 7.45
C TYR A 91 16.15 -10.85 6.27
N ASP A 92 16.82 -11.99 6.13
CA ASP A 92 16.45 -13.02 5.17
C ASP A 92 15.45 -13.96 5.84
N VAL A 93 14.19 -13.94 5.35
CA VAL A 93 13.10 -14.71 5.95
C VAL A 93 13.19 -16.20 5.66
N ASP A 94 13.83 -16.60 4.56
CA ASP A 94 14.01 -18.02 4.19
C ASP A 94 15.15 -18.64 5.00
N ALA A 95 16.26 -17.93 5.12
CA ALA A 95 17.39 -18.34 5.94
C ALA A 95 17.17 -18.07 7.44
N GLN A 96 16.14 -17.34 7.82
CA GLN A 96 15.85 -16.87 9.18
C GLN A 96 17.09 -16.21 9.84
N LYS A 97 17.74 -15.31 9.08
CA LYS A 97 19.01 -14.73 9.49
C LYS A 97 19.06 -13.23 9.23
N SER A 98 19.54 -12.46 10.20
CA SER A 98 19.90 -11.06 9.99
C SER A 98 21.13 -10.96 9.09
N LEU A 99 20.98 -10.22 7.99
CA LEU A 99 22.08 -9.93 7.05
C LEU A 99 22.83 -8.66 7.45
N ALA A 100 22.10 -7.67 7.91
CA ALA A 100 22.64 -6.43 8.43
C ALA A 100 21.79 -5.93 9.60
N VAL A 101 22.44 -5.29 10.55
CA VAL A 101 21.78 -4.66 11.71
C VAL A 101 22.52 -3.37 12.04
N TRP A 102 21.77 -2.29 12.23
CA TRP A 102 22.31 -0.98 12.56
C TRP A 102 21.52 -0.34 13.71
N GLU A 103 22.23 0.32 14.59
CA GLU A 103 21.63 1.23 15.57
C GLU A 103 21.65 2.64 14.96
N PRO A 104 20.50 3.31 14.82
CA PRO A 104 20.46 4.67 14.32
C PRO A 104 21.20 5.63 15.24
N GLU A 105 22.18 6.36 14.70
CA GLU A 105 22.86 7.42 15.44
C GLU A 105 21.97 8.67 15.58
N THR A 106 21.07 8.86 14.63
CA THR A 106 20.09 9.95 14.62
C THR A 106 18.77 9.41 15.21
N PRO A 107 18.36 9.88 16.39
CA PRO A 107 17.04 9.53 16.92
C PRO A 107 15.94 10.01 15.97
N GLY A 108 14.93 9.21 15.78
CA GLY A 108 13.83 9.55 14.89
C GLY A 108 12.83 8.43 14.72
N ASN A 109 11.75 8.74 14.01
CA ASN A 109 10.79 7.76 13.54
C ASN A 109 11.08 7.43 12.07
N TYR A 110 11.55 6.22 11.80
CA TYR A 110 11.84 5.72 10.45
C TYR A 110 10.59 5.06 9.88
N PHE A 111 9.82 5.79 9.09
CA PHE A 111 8.46 5.40 8.67
C PHE A 111 8.38 4.79 7.27
N GLY A 112 9.42 4.90 6.46
CA GLY A 112 9.49 4.38 5.10
C GLY A 112 10.90 3.89 4.77
N GLY A 113 11.03 3.03 3.77
CA GLY A 113 12.33 2.51 3.38
C GLY A 113 12.34 1.90 2.00
N ALA A 114 13.52 1.84 1.40
CA ALA A 114 13.83 1.18 0.16
C ALA A 114 15.03 0.25 0.35
N LEU A 115 14.82 -1.03 0.11
CA LEU A 115 15.85 -2.06 0.15
C LEU A 115 16.67 -2.01 -1.14
N LEU A 116 17.99 -1.89 -1.02
CA LEU A 116 18.92 -1.79 -2.13
C LEU A 116 19.72 -3.10 -2.29
N ASP A 117 20.53 -3.18 -3.35
CA ASP A 117 21.50 -4.27 -3.53
C ASP A 117 22.63 -4.19 -2.49
N GLY A 118 23.27 -5.33 -2.22
CA GLY A 118 24.45 -5.39 -1.34
C GLY A 118 24.14 -5.12 0.14
N ASP A 119 22.98 -5.55 0.62
CA ASP A 119 22.54 -5.37 2.01
C ASP A 119 22.61 -3.91 2.47
N ALA A 120 22.10 -3.04 1.63
CA ALA A 120 21.99 -1.61 1.88
C ALA A 120 20.55 -1.16 1.81
N ALA A 121 20.24 -0.02 2.42
CA ALA A 121 18.92 0.57 2.41
C ALA A 121 18.98 2.10 2.48
N ILE A 122 17.94 2.75 1.96
CA ILE A 122 17.65 4.16 2.24
C ILE A 122 16.35 4.20 3.03
N LEU A 123 16.32 4.96 4.11
CA LEU A 123 15.16 5.09 4.98
C LEU A 123 14.71 6.54 5.06
N ALA A 124 13.40 6.73 5.03
CA ALA A 124 12.75 8.00 5.34
C ALA A 124 12.57 8.12 6.85
N LEU A 125 13.00 9.24 7.41
CA LEU A 125 12.87 9.47 8.85
C LEU A 125 12.30 10.86 9.13
N GLN A 126 11.54 10.94 10.20
CA GLN A 126 11.09 12.17 10.83
C GLN A 126 12.00 12.49 12.00
N LEU A 127 12.76 13.57 11.92
CA LEU A 127 13.76 13.97 12.92
C LEU A 127 13.11 14.52 14.19
N ASP A 128 12.12 15.40 14.04
CA ASP A 128 11.40 16.01 15.18
C ASP A 128 10.07 15.27 15.43
N TYR A 129 10.17 13.97 15.74
CA TYR A 129 9.03 13.10 15.99
C TYR A 129 8.36 13.30 17.36
N THR A 130 8.97 14.10 18.24
CA THR A 130 8.43 14.41 19.57
C THR A 130 7.54 15.65 19.58
N ASN A 131 7.61 16.47 18.54
CA ASN A 131 6.79 17.68 18.36
C ASN A 131 5.81 17.49 17.19
N ALA A 132 4.61 18.02 17.34
CA ALA A 132 3.57 17.83 16.33
C ALA A 132 3.82 18.63 15.05
N TYR A 133 4.56 19.78 15.10
CA TYR A 133 4.82 20.66 13.95
C TYR A 133 5.87 21.75 14.25
N PRO A 134 6.68 22.19 13.27
CA PRO A 134 6.83 21.58 11.96
C PRO A 134 7.68 20.30 12.05
N ALA A 135 7.25 19.24 11.37
CA ALA A 135 8.03 18.02 11.25
C ALA A 135 9.23 18.27 10.33
N GLN A 136 10.42 17.83 10.76
CA GLN A 136 11.61 17.79 9.93
C GLN A 136 11.80 16.39 9.38
N PHE A 137 12.00 16.30 8.07
CA PHE A 137 12.16 15.03 7.37
C PHE A 137 13.56 14.90 6.80
N ALA A 138 14.02 13.66 6.73
CA ALA A 138 15.30 13.32 6.12
C ALA A 138 15.25 11.95 5.45
N ALA A 139 16.21 11.67 4.59
CA ALA A 139 16.52 10.33 4.13
C ALA A 139 17.91 9.92 4.65
N MET A 140 17.99 8.71 5.18
CA MET A 140 19.24 8.14 5.72
C MET A 140 19.64 6.91 4.91
N TYR A 141 20.85 6.91 4.38
CA TYR A 141 21.45 5.73 3.78
C TYR A 141 22.15 4.86 4.83
N PHE A 142 21.96 3.55 4.73
CA PHE A 142 22.64 2.53 5.50
C PHE A 142 23.27 1.50 4.55
N GLY A 143 24.57 1.29 4.64
CA GLY A 143 25.26 0.28 3.85
C GLY A 143 26.63 -0.03 4.44
N GLY A 144 26.84 -1.26 4.96
CA GLY A 144 28.04 -1.59 5.72
C GLY A 144 28.26 -0.62 6.88
N SER A 145 29.40 0.11 6.87
CA SER A 145 29.72 1.17 7.84
C SER A 145 29.36 2.58 7.35
N GLN A 146 28.92 2.71 6.09
CA GLN A 146 28.60 4.01 5.50
C GLN A 146 27.24 4.49 5.98
N ARG A 147 27.16 5.78 6.31
CA ARG A 147 25.95 6.51 6.64
C ARG A 147 25.99 7.85 5.92
N SER A 148 24.88 8.23 5.34
CA SER A 148 24.70 9.61 4.87
C SER A 148 23.27 10.07 5.05
N LEU A 149 23.12 11.34 5.39
CA LEU A 149 21.83 11.97 5.69
C LEU A 149 21.58 13.09 4.68
N VAL A 150 20.36 13.14 4.15
CA VAL A 150 19.83 14.27 3.38
C VAL A 150 18.61 14.80 4.09
N GLU A 151 18.66 16.06 4.49
CA GLU A 151 17.54 16.76 5.12
C GLU A 151 16.64 17.41 4.06
N PHE A 152 15.34 17.40 4.29
CA PHE A 152 14.33 18.03 3.44
C PHE A 152 13.68 19.20 4.18
N THR A 153 13.46 20.30 3.47
CA THR A 153 12.81 21.51 4.03
C THR A 153 11.30 21.48 3.95
N GLY A 154 10.69 20.32 3.81
CA GLY A 154 9.24 20.10 3.73
C GLY A 154 8.90 18.65 4.00
N GLU A 155 7.77 18.18 3.54
CA GLU A 155 7.24 16.88 3.85
C GLU A 155 7.74 15.81 2.87
N LEU A 156 8.49 14.82 3.38
CA LEU A 156 8.81 13.60 2.66
C LEU A 156 7.60 12.67 2.72
N GLN A 157 7.03 12.33 1.57
CA GLN A 157 5.79 11.55 1.52
C GLN A 157 6.04 10.07 1.26
N TRP A 158 6.89 9.74 0.27
CA TRP A 158 7.16 8.37 -0.14
C TRP A 158 8.63 8.15 -0.41
N LEU A 159 9.06 6.94 -0.13
CA LEU A 159 10.39 6.44 -0.48
C LEU A 159 10.22 5.02 -1.01
N LEU A 160 10.64 4.77 -2.26
CA LEU A 160 10.51 3.50 -2.93
C LEU A 160 11.81 3.11 -3.62
N PRO A 161 12.16 1.81 -3.69
CA PRO A 161 13.29 1.35 -4.47
C PRO A 161 13.06 1.65 -5.96
N PHE A 162 14.07 2.16 -6.66
CA PHE A 162 13.99 2.49 -8.07
C PHE A 162 14.91 1.60 -8.93
N SER A 163 16.16 1.49 -8.54
CA SER A 163 17.10 0.56 -9.13
C SER A 163 17.83 -0.20 -8.03
N GLY A 164 18.74 -1.12 -8.39
CA GLY A 164 19.49 -1.86 -7.40
C GLY A 164 20.27 -1.00 -6.39
N LYS A 165 20.59 0.26 -6.73
CA LYS A 165 21.40 1.17 -5.90
C LYS A 165 20.73 2.50 -5.60
N GLU A 166 19.52 2.70 -6.07
CA GLU A 166 18.84 3.99 -5.99
C GLU A 166 17.41 3.83 -5.48
N ALA A 167 16.93 4.86 -4.80
CA ALA A 167 15.55 5.03 -4.42
C ALA A 167 14.98 6.33 -4.99
N LEU A 168 13.68 6.39 -5.18
CA LEU A 168 12.95 7.62 -5.44
C LEU A 168 12.24 8.07 -4.18
N ALA A 169 12.36 9.36 -3.88
CA ALA A 169 11.65 10.02 -2.82
C ALA A 169 10.69 11.06 -3.39
N SER A 170 9.41 10.98 -3.05
CA SER A 170 8.51 12.08 -3.32
C SER A 170 8.49 13.05 -2.15
N TYR A 171 8.51 14.33 -2.46
CA TYR A 171 8.72 15.37 -1.50
C TYR A 171 7.85 16.60 -1.82
N ARG A 172 7.25 17.18 -0.80
CA ARG A 172 6.45 18.40 -0.90
C ARG A 172 7.12 19.51 -0.09
N THR A 173 7.43 20.63 -0.75
CA THR A 173 8.02 21.79 -0.09
C THR A 173 6.99 22.54 0.77
N ASP A 174 7.44 23.36 1.71
CA ASP A 174 6.57 24.24 2.51
C ASP A 174 5.75 25.20 1.64
N GLY A 175 6.24 25.54 0.44
CA GLY A 175 5.52 26.33 -0.56
C GLY A 175 4.49 25.56 -1.36
N GLY A 176 4.30 24.26 -1.09
CA GLY A 176 3.34 23.38 -1.76
C GLY A 176 3.82 22.80 -3.10
N ALA A 177 5.02 23.14 -3.57
CA ALA A 177 5.59 22.52 -4.76
C ALA A 177 5.91 21.04 -4.48
N PHE A 178 5.69 20.19 -5.47
CA PHE A 178 5.94 18.75 -5.39
C PHE A 178 7.12 18.36 -6.28
N GLY A 179 7.95 17.45 -5.81
CA GLY A 179 9.07 16.92 -6.57
C GLY A 179 9.33 15.45 -6.33
N VAL A 180 10.02 14.83 -7.26
CA VAL A 180 10.54 13.46 -7.12
C VAL A 180 12.06 13.53 -7.22
N TYR A 181 12.73 13.04 -6.20
CA TYR A 181 14.18 13.04 -6.05
C TYR A 181 14.74 11.63 -6.23
N ARG A 182 15.91 11.53 -6.84
CA ARG A 182 16.69 10.29 -6.89
C ARG A 182 17.71 10.31 -5.77
N LEU A 183 17.69 9.30 -4.95
CA LEU A 183 18.62 9.08 -3.85
C LEU A 183 19.52 7.89 -4.20
N SER A 184 20.83 8.02 -4.02
CA SER A 184 21.79 6.97 -4.32
C SER A 184 22.60 6.53 -3.11
N ALA A 185 23.21 5.35 -3.21
CA ALA A 185 24.06 4.77 -2.18
C ALA A 185 25.40 5.51 -1.95
N ASP A 186 25.91 6.21 -2.98
CA ASP A 186 27.19 6.92 -2.90
C ASP A 186 27.12 8.29 -2.20
N GLY A 187 26.07 8.51 -1.50
CA GLY A 187 25.69 9.74 -0.88
C GLY A 187 24.36 10.15 -1.50
N CYS A 188 23.40 10.46 -0.66
CA CYS A 188 22.12 10.90 -1.14
C CYS A 188 22.33 12.13 -2.03
N THR A 189 22.30 11.94 -3.33
CA THR A 189 22.31 13.05 -4.28
C THR A 189 20.87 13.37 -4.61
N ASP A 190 20.47 14.56 -4.32
CA ASP A 190 19.17 15.14 -4.68
C ASP A 190 19.16 15.50 -6.16
N ALA A 191 18.99 14.52 -7.03
CA ALA A 191 18.70 14.80 -8.42
C ALA A 191 17.19 14.97 -8.57
N LEU A 192 16.73 16.21 -8.73
CA LEU A 192 15.33 16.50 -9.00
C LEU A 192 14.97 15.97 -10.39
N LEU A 193 14.16 14.91 -10.44
CA LEU A 193 13.68 14.34 -11.69
C LEU A 193 12.44 15.06 -12.23
N LEU A 194 11.64 15.60 -11.32
CA LEU A 194 10.39 16.29 -11.64
C LEU A 194 10.13 17.36 -10.60
N GLN A 195 9.74 18.54 -11.05
CA GLN A 195 9.20 19.58 -10.19
C GLN A 195 7.86 20.03 -10.76
N ALA A 196 6.77 19.85 -10.00
CA ALA A 196 5.49 20.43 -10.29
C ALA A 196 5.40 21.85 -9.73
N ASP A 197 4.62 22.72 -10.38
CA ASP A 197 4.39 24.09 -9.91
C ASP A 197 3.52 24.13 -8.64
N ALA A 198 3.49 25.26 -7.95
CA ALA A 198 2.73 25.43 -6.72
C ALA A 198 1.20 25.32 -6.90
N ASN A 199 0.69 25.31 -8.15
CA ASN A 199 -0.73 25.11 -8.48
C ASN A 199 -1.05 23.64 -8.75
N THR A 200 -0.06 22.76 -8.65
CA THR A 200 -0.20 21.32 -8.85
C THR A 200 -0.30 20.65 -7.50
N GLU A 201 -1.44 20.07 -7.20
CA GLU A 201 -1.65 19.33 -5.97
C GLU A 201 -1.25 17.86 -6.19
N PRO A 202 -0.27 17.31 -5.45
CA PRO A 202 -0.01 15.88 -5.48
C PRO A 202 -1.24 15.14 -4.95
N MET A 203 -1.71 14.16 -5.70
CA MET A 203 -2.87 13.35 -5.32
C MET A 203 -2.40 12.13 -4.54
N GLY A 204 -2.90 12.03 -3.30
CA GLY A 204 -2.69 10.85 -2.46
C GLY A 204 -1.25 10.59 -2.03
N GLY A 205 -0.29 11.40 -2.43
CA GLY A 205 1.12 11.16 -2.15
C GLY A 205 1.69 9.90 -2.79
N ASP A 206 0.91 9.19 -3.60
CA ASP A 206 1.31 7.91 -4.15
C ASP A 206 2.37 8.09 -5.25
N LEU A 207 3.41 7.29 -5.12
CA LEU A 207 4.44 7.07 -6.12
C LEU A 207 4.45 5.58 -6.42
N ALA A 208 4.39 5.19 -7.68
CA ALA A 208 4.55 3.81 -8.10
C ALA A 208 5.85 3.67 -8.90
N VAL A 209 6.64 2.66 -8.59
CA VAL A 209 7.91 2.40 -9.26
C VAL A 209 7.90 0.97 -9.80
N CYS A 210 8.35 0.79 -11.03
CA CYS A 210 8.54 -0.51 -11.63
C CYS A 210 9.68 -0.48 -12.65
N GLY A 211 10.77 -1.17 -12.32
CA GLY A 211 11.98 -1.15 -13.14
C GLY A 211 12.55 0.26 -13.22
N ASP A 212 12.70 0.75 -14.45
CA ASP A 212 13.22 2.08 -14.78
C ASP A 212 12.14 3.14 -14.96
N ARG A 213 10.88 2.83 -14.61
CA ARG A 213 9.72 3.72 -14.73
C ARG A 213 9.17 4.05 -13.37
N PHE A 214 8.62 5.24 -13.25
CA PHE A 214 7.80 5.62 -12.10
C PHE A 214 6.56 6.38 -12.55
N CYS A 215 5.51 6.32 -11.74
CA CYS A 215 4.28 7.05 -11.94
C CYS A 215 3.93 7.85 -10.70
N TYR A 216 3.44 9.03 -10.90
CA TYR A 216 2.88 9.90 -9.87
C TYR A 216 1.54 10.47 -10.33
N ALA A 217 0.72 10.89 -9.38
CA ALA A 217 -0.56 11.54 -9.66
C ALA A 217 -0.56 12.98 -9.16
N TYR A 218 -1.22 13.84 -9.90
CA TYR A 218 -1.44 15.23 -9.51
C TYR A 218 -2.82 15.72 -9.95
N ALA A 219 -3.33 16.72 -9.26
CA ALA A 219 -4.50 17.45 -9.69
C ALA A 219 -4.11 18.87 -10.13
N LYS A 220 -4.65 19.30 -11.26
CA LYS A 220 -4.53 20.68 -11.73
C LYS A 220 -5.90 21.17 -12.18
N ASN A 221 -6.37 22.27 -11.59
CA ASN A 221 -7.72 22.80 -11.82
C ASN A 221 -8.83 21.76 -11.60
N GLY A 222 -8.66 20.88 -10.62
CA GLY A 222 -9.62 19.83 -10.29
C GLY A 222 -9.57 18.58 -11.15
N GLN A 223 -8.75 18.56 -12.22
CA GLN A 223 -8.56 17.37 -13.04
C GLN A 223 -7.35 16.57 -12.54
N VAL A 224 -7.58 15.30 -12.25
CA VAL A 224 -6.53 14.35 -11.85
C VAL A 224 -5.83 13.80 -13.07
N THR A 225 -4.51 13.81 -13.03
CA THR A 225 -3.64 13.25 -14.07
C THR A 225 -2.63 12.30 -13.45
N LEU A 226 -2.50 11.12 -14.03
CA LEU A 226 -1.44 10.15 -13.76
C LEU A 226 -0.33 10.36 -14.80
N CYS A 227 0.89 10.58 -14.36
CA CYS A 227 2.04 10.78 -15.23
C CYS A 227 3.05 9.66 -15.01
N THR A 228 3.33 8.88 -16.04
CA THR A 228 4.38 7.86 -16.04
C THR A 228 5.62 8.44 -16.70
N VAL A 229 6.76 8.31 -16.03
CA VAL A 229 8.07 8.78 -16.49
C VAL A 229 8.99 7.60 -16.63
N SER A 230 9.64 7.47 -17.78
CA SER A 230 10.69 6.48 -18.03
C SER A 230 12.08 7.02 -17.70
N ALA A 231 13.09 6.15 -17.58
CA ALA A 231 14.47 6.54 -17.26
C ALA A 231 15.09 7.52 -18.26
N ASP A 232 14.65 7.48 -19.52
CA ASP A 232 15.08 8.39 -20.58
C ASP A 232 14.39 9.76 -20.53
N GLY A 233 13.49 9.96 -19.55
CA GLY A 233 12.70 11.18 -19.38
C GLY A 233 11.43 11.25 -20.24
N THR A 234 11.13 10.20 -21.02
CA THR A 234 9.86 10.12 -21.76
C THR A 234 8.69 10.09 -20.77
N GLN A 235 7.67 10.89 -21.05
CA GLN A 235 6.49 11.01 -20.20
C GLN A 235 5.23 10.59 -20.97
N ASP A 236 4.38 9.79 -20.32
CA ASP A 236 3.01 9.48 -20.74
C ASP A 236 2.04 9.96 -19.67
N ALA A 237 1.03 10.73 -20.08
CA ALA A 237 0.05 11.32 -19.18
C ALA A 237 -1.34 10.75 -19.46
N LEU A 238 -2.01 10.29 -18.40
CA LEU A 238 -3.39 9.84 -18.41
C LEU A 238 -4.24 10.82 -17.57
N ALA A 239 -5.02 11.67 -18.22
CA ALA A 239 -6.02 12.47 -17.53
C ALA A 239 -7.25 11.60 -17.23
N LEU A 240 -7.67 11.55 -15.97
CA LEU A 240 -8.91 10.90 -15.56
C LEU A 240 -10.12 11.80 -15.92
N PRO A 241 -11.36 11.27 -15.94
CA PRO A 241 -12.55 12.10 -16.11
C PRO A 241 -12.61 13.26 -15.09
N GLU A 242 -13.19 14.41 -15.47
CA GLU A 242 -13.21 15.62 -14.63
C GLU A 242 -13.82 15.40 -13.23
N SER A 243 -14.79 14.47 -13.11
CA SER A 243 -15.44 14.12 -11.86
C SER A 243 -14.74 12.96 -11.11
N ALA A 244 -13.58 12.51 -11.57
CA ALA A 244 -12.92 11.35 -10.97
C ALA A 244 -12.17 11.70 -9.69
N LYS A 245 -12.33 10.86 -8.67
CA LYS A 245 -11.49 10.83 -7.47
C LYS A 245 -10.61 9.60 -7.53
N LEU A 246 -9.31 9.80 -7.61
CA LEU A 246 -8.32 8.71 -7.57
C LEU A 246 -8.26 8.10 -6.17
N ASP A 247 -8.33 6.78 -6.09
CA ASP A 247 -8.14 6.03 -4.83
C ASP A 247 -6.72 5.47 -4.73
N SER A 248 -6.24 4.79 -5.78
CA SER A 248 -4.88 4.23 -5.81
C SER A 248 -4.43 3.90 -7.24
N PHE A 249 -3.13 3.71 -7.42
CA PHE A 249 -2.55 3.26 -8.68
C PHE A 249 -1.26 2.47 -8.46
N TRP A 250 -0.85 1.71 -9.48
CA TRP A 250 0.38 0.94 -9.48
C TRP A 250 0.90 0.71 -10.91
N LEU A 251 2.22 0.66 -11.07
CA LEU A 251 2.87 0.17 -12.29
C LEU A 251 3.11 -1.33 -12.19
N THR A 252 2.76 -2.07 -13.21
CA THR A 252 3.05 -3.51 -13.28
C THR A 252 4.37 -3.78 -13.99
N ASP A 253 5.03 -4.89 -13.66
CA ASP A 253 6.31 -5.27 -14.27
C ASP A 253 6.16 -5.49 -15.77
N GLY A 254 6.92 -4.74 -16.57
CA GLY A 254 6.87 -4.77 -18.03
C GLY A 254 5.50 -4.49 -18.63
N GLY A 255 4.56 -4.08 -17.82
CA GLY A 255 3.15 -4.03 -18.13
C GLY A 255 2.52 -2.64 -17.95
N PRO A 256 1.19 -2.61 -17.86
CA PRO A 256 0.43 -1.38 -17.82
C PRO A 256 0.47 -0.69 -16.45
N LEU A 257 0.08 0.58 -16.47
CA LEU A 257 -0.41 1.29 -15.30
C LEU A 257 -1.81 0.76 -14.96
N VAL A 258 -2.04 0.40 -13.72
CA VAL A 258 -3.37 0.06 -13.19
C VAL A 258 -3.77 1.12 -12.17
N CYS A 259 -4.97 1.67 -12.28
CA CYS A 259 -5.49 2.61 -11.29
C CYS A 259 -6.95 2.34 -10.96
N GLN A 260 -7.33 2.69 -9.74
CA GLN A 260 -8.72 2.76 -9.32
C GLN A 260 -9.12 4.19 -9.04
N TYR A 261 -10.28 4.56 -9.53
CA TYR A 261 -10.92 5.83 -9.26
C TYR A 261 -12.44 5.70 -9.10
N VAL A 262 -13.07 6.70 -8.51
CA VAL A 262 -14.52 6.81 -8.37
C VAL A 262 -15.01 7.99 -9.20
N GLU A 263 -16.00 7.76 -10.05
CA GLU A 263 -16.75 8.84 -10.69
C GLU A 263 -17.68 9.47 -9.65
N GLN A 264 -17.48 10.75 -9.35
CA GLN A 264 -18.24 11.39 -8.26
C GLN A 264 -19.74 11.47 -8.53
N ASP A 265 -20.14 11.64 -9.78
CA ASP A 265 -21.54 11.79 -10.17
C ASP A 265 -22.30 10.47 -10.09
N SER A 266 -21.79 9.41 -10.65
CA SER A 266 -22.41 8.08 -10.68
C SER A 266 -22.08 7.23 -9.45
N LYS A 267 -21.08 7.62 -8.66
CA LYS A 267 -20.48 6.82 -7.59
C LYS A 267 -19.91 5.48 -8.08
N ALA A 268 -19.77 5.32 -9.39
CA ALA A 268 -19.23 4.12 -9.98
C ALA A 268 -17.74 4.01 -9.68
N GLN A 269 -17.33 2.84 -9.22
CA GLN A 269 -15.93 2.52 -9.02
C GLN A 269 -15.37 1.95 -10.32
N ARG A 270 -14.27 2.52 -10.78
CA ARG A 270 -13.59 2.15 -12.03
C ARG A 270 -12.22 1.58 -11.73
N LEU A 271 -11.92 0.45 -12.35
CA LEU A 271 -10.58 -0.12 -12.37
C LEU A 271 -10.08 -0.04 -13.81
N LEU A 272 -9.07 0.79 -14.04
CA LEU A 272 -8.57 1.12 -15.36
C LEU A 272 -7.14 0.61 -15.51
N THR A 273 -6.85 0.07 -16.68
CA THR A 273 -5.53 -0.39 -17.10
C THR A 273 -5.09 0.45 -18.31
N ARG A 274 -3.88 1.02 -18.27
CA ARG A 274 -3.29 1.81 -19.35
C ARG A 274 -1.98 1.20 -19.80
N TYR A 275 -1.93 0.74 -21.05
CA TYR A 275 -0.71 0.20 -21.67
C TYR A 275 0.18 1.31 -22.23
N ALA A 276 1.46 1.03 -22.41
CA ALA A 276 2.41 1.96 -23.03
C ALA A 276 2.04 2.30 -24.51
N SER A 277 1.26 1.44 -25.17
CA SER A 277 0.68 1.72 -26.49
C SER A 277 -0.35 2.84 -26.49
N GLY A 278 -0.82 3.26 -25.32
CA GLY A 278 -1.94 4.17 -25.14
C GLY A 278 -3.29 3.48 -25.07
N GLU A 279 -3.36 2.17 -25.26
CA GLU A 279 -4.59 1.39 -25.11
C GLU A 279 -5.04 1.37 -23.64
N THR A 280 -6.34 1.51 -23.43
CA THR A 280 -6.96 1.50 -22.10
C THR A 280 -8.09 0.49 -22.03
N HIS A 281 -8.17 -0.22 -20.91
CA HIS A 281 -9.28 -1.10 -20.58
C HIS A 281 -9.86 -0.69 -19.23
N GLU A 282 -11.17 -0.72 -19.12
CA GLU A 282 -11.86 -0.30 -17.91
C GLU A 282 -12.92 -1.32 -17.50
N VAL A 283 -12.99 -1.57 -16.20
CA VAL A 283 -14.01 -2.43 -15.59
C VAL A 283 -14.72 -1.63 -14.49
N THR A 284 -16.04 -1.65 -14.55
CA THR A 284 -16.87 -1.10 -13.47
C THR A 284 -16.96 -2.12 -12.34
N ARG A 285 -16.68 -1.67 -11.12
CA ARG A 285 -16.87 -2.46 -9.90
C ARG A 285 -18.14 -2.02 -9.17
N PRO A 286 -18.84 -2.92 -8.46
CA PRO A 286 -19.95 -2.53 -7.60
C PRO A 286 -19.51 -1.51 -6.55
N ALA A 287 -20.31 -0.47 -6.34
CA ALA A 287 -20.00 0.54 -5.33
C ALA A 287 -19.90 -0.04 -3.91
N ALA A 288 -20.62 -1.14 -3.64
CA ALA A 288 -20.57 -1.87 -2.38
C ALA A 288 -19.19 -2.49 -2.07
N ASP A 289 -18.34 -2.71 -3.07
CA ASP A 289 -17.01 -3.28 -2.89
C ASP A 289 -16.02 -2.28 -2.27
N GLY A 290 -16.37 -1.01 -2.26
CA GLY A 290 -15.55 0.07 -1.69
C GLY A 290 -14.29 0.39 -2.49
N ALA A 291 -13.58 1.44 -2.07
CA ALA A 291 -12.29 1.83 -2.63
C ALA A 291 -11.22 0.77 -2.40
N LEU A 292 -10.26 0.67 -3.30
CA LEU A 292 -9.06 -0.14 -3.15
C LEU A 292 -7.86 0.75 -2.81
N TYR A 293 -7.12 0.36 -1.80
CA TYR A 293 -5.91 1.02 -1.32
C TYR A 293 -4.72 0.07 -1.39
N GLN A 294 -3.51 0.61 -1.35
CA GLN A 294 -2.27 -0.15 -1.37
C GLN A 294 -2.19 -1.14 -2.55
N LEU A 295 -2.59 -0.68 -3.73
CA LEU A 295 -2.56 -1.50 -4.94
C LEU A 295 -1.12 -1.95 -5.23
N ARG A 296 -0.90 -3.26 -5.38
CA ARG A 296 0.40 -3.85 -5.73
C ARG A 296 0.19 -4.96 -6.73
N PHE A 297 0.97 -4.95 -7.81
CA PHE A 297 0.93 -5.96 -8.86
C PHE A 297 2.31 -6.53 -9.15
N ALA A 298 2.36 -7.82 -9.49
CA ALA A 298 3.49 -8.50 -10.08
C ALA A 298 3.00 -9.66 -10.94
N ASN A 299 3.57 -9.88 -12.10
CA ASN A 299 3.26 -11.01 -13.00
C ASN A 299 1.76 -11.16 -13.32
N GLY A 300 1.05 -10.06 -13.53
CA GLY A 300 -0.37 -10.08 -13.87
C GLY A 300 -1.32 -10.37 -12.70
N CYS A 301 -0.81 -10.59 -11.51
CA CYS A 301 -1.61 -10.73 -10.28
C CYS A 301 -1.23 -9.65 -9.27
N GLY A 302 -2.12 -9.37 -8.33
CA GLY A 302 -1.86 -8.34 -7.34
C GLY A 302 -2.75 -8.42 -6.13
N PHE A 303 -2.43 -7.60 -5.15
CA PHE A 303 -3.24 -7.41 -3.95
C PHE A 303 -3.60 -5.94 -3.76
N ALA A 304 -4.73 -5.71 -3.13
CA ALA A 304 -5.16 -4.43 -2.61
C ALA A 304 -5.94 -4.61 -1.32
N VAL A 305 -6.17 -3.53 -0.61
CA VAL A 305 -7.01 -3.50 0.59
C VAL A 305 -8.26 -2.71 0.28
N ASN A 306 -9.45 -3.22 0.61
CA ASN A 306 -10.69 -2.44 0.51
C ASN A 306 -10.89 -1.52 1.72
N GLY A 307 -11.91 -0.66 1.65
CA GLY A 307 -12.20 0.32 2.71
C GLY A 307 -12.51 -0.26 4.10
N SER A 308 -12.72 -1.59 4.20
CA SER A 308 -12.91 -2.32 5.46
C SER A 308 -11.71 -3.15 5.87
N TRP A 309 -10.53 -2.85 5.34
CA TRP A 309 -9.27 -3.59 5.51
C TRP A 309 -9.30 -5.02 4.97
N GLY A 310 -10.34 -5.40 4.24
CA GLY A 310 -10.41 -6.70 3.59
C GLY A 310 -9.41 -6.82 2.45
N LEU A 311 -8.55 -7.85 2.50
CA LEU A 311 -7.57 -8.12 1.44
C LEU A 311 -8.29 -8.61 0.18
N GLN A 312 -7.93 -8.05 -0.96
CA GLN A 312 -8.47 -8.39 -2.28
C GLN A 312 -7.34 -8.93 -3.16
N LEU A 313 -7.62 -9.99 -3.90
CA LEU A 313 -6.77 -10.46 -4.98
C LEU A 313 -7.25 -9.86 -6.31
N LEU A 314 -6.31 -9.36 -7.08
CA LEU A 314 -6.54 -8.81 -8.41
C LEU A 314 -5.85 -9.68 -9.46
N GLN A 315 -6.49 -9.85 -10.61
CA GLN A 315 -5.93 -10.58 -11.74
C GLN A 315 -6.10 -9.74 -13.01
N LEU A 316 -4.99 -9.52 -13.71
CA LEU A 316 -4.97 -8.86 -15.01
C LEU A 316 -5.14 -9.94 -16.09
N ALA A 317 -6.27 -9.94 -16.76
CA ALA A 317 -6.55 -10.84 -17.87
C ALA A 317 -5.77 -10.44 -19.13
N GLY A 318 -5.62 -11.39 -20.05
CA GLY A 318 -4.95 -11.13 -21.34
C GLY A 318 -5.66 -10.12 -22.24
N ASP A 319 -6.94 -9.82 -21.96
CA ASP A 319 -7.72 -8.77 -22.65
C ASP A 319 -7.55 -7.38 -21.96
N GLY A 320 -6.65 -7.27 -21.00
CA GLY A 320 -6.35 -6.04 -20.28
C GLY A 320 -7.31 -5.67 -19.15
N LYS A 321 -8.35 -6.48 -18.91
CA LYS A 321 -9.27 -6.24 -17.80
C LYS A 321 -8.72 -6.78 -16.50
N VAL A 322 -8.96 -6.06 -15.42
CA VAL A 322 -8.61 -6.48 -14.07
C VAL A 322 -9.86 -7.01 -13.37
N SER A 323 -9.82 -8.25 -12.91
CA SER A 323 -10.81 -8.82 -12.00
C SER A 323 -10.34 -8.65 -10.55
N CYS A 324 -11.31 -8.66 -9.62
CA CYS A 324 -11.05 -8.48 -8.19
C CYS A 324 -11.94 -9.45 -7.40
N ARG A 325 -11.36 -10.15 -6.42
CA ARG A 325 -12.09 -11.03 -5.50
C ARG A 325 -11.51 -10.96 -4.09
N GLY A 326 -12.33 -11.29 -3.11
CA GLY A 326 -11.84 -11.47 -1.74
C GLY A 326 -10.85 -12.64 -1.65
N VAL A 327 -9.89 -12.52 -0.76
CA VAL A 327 -8.87 -13.53 -0.49
C VAL A 327 -9.42 -14.58 0.48
N THR A 328 -9.02 -15.83 0.27
CA THR A 328 -9.35 -16.97 1.14
C THR A 328 -8.08 -17.63 1.67
N GLY A 329 -8.13 -18.25 2.84
CA GLY A 329 -7.00 -19.00 3.40
C GLY A 329 -6.15 -18.23 4.42
N LEU A 330 -6.44 -16.96 4.68
CA LEU A 330 -5.89 -16.24 5.82
C LEU A 330 -6.63 -16.61 7.12
N PRO A 331 -5.95 -16.56 8.28
CA PRO A 331 -6.59 -16.68 9.58
C PRO A 331 -7.73 -15.66 9.73
N GLY A 332 -8.88 -16.09 10.26
CA GLY A 332 -10.10 -15.27 10.34
C GLY A 332 -9.90 -13.96 11.11
N GLU A 333 -9.04 -13.95 12.12
CA GLU A 333 -8.71 -12.77 12.91
C GLU A 333 -7.96 -11.69 12.13
N LEU A 334 -7.40 -12.01 10.96
CA LEU A 334 -6.65 -11.07 10.11
C LEU A 334 -7.48 -10.50 8.95
N THR A 335 -8.71 -10.94 8.77
CA THR A 335 -9.51 -10.57 7.59
C THR A 335 -9.99 -9.12 7.55
N SER A 336 -9.90 -8.40 8.67
CA SER A 336 -10.35 -6.99 8.79
C SER A 336 -9.37 -6.17 9.62
N VAL A 337 -8.09 -6.52 9.58
CA VAL A 337 -7.01 -5.86 10.33
C VAL A 337 -6.10 -5.13 9.36
N GLN A 338 -5.55 -4.01 9.79
CA GLN A 338 -4.60 -3.25 8.97
C GLN A 338 -3.46 -4.14 8.50
N VAL A 339 -3.24 -4.16 7.19
CA VAL A 339 -2.17 -4.89 6.52
C VAL A 339 -1.33 -3.94 5.68
N ARG A 340 -0.03 -4.17 5.62
CA ARG A 340 0.88 -3.54 4.66
C ARG A 340 1.23 -4.55 3.59
N ILE A 341 1.01 -4.20 2.32
CA ILE A 341 1.31 -5.04 1.17
C ILE A 341 2.64 -4.58 0.57
N LEU A 342 3.61 -5.48 0.47
CA LEU A 342 4.93 -5.23 -0.09
C LEU A 342 5.15 -6.18 -1.27
N SER A 343 5.64 -5.67 -2.41
CA SER A 343 6.05 -6.50 -3.54
C SER A 343 7.50 -6.95 -3.33
N SER A 344 7.77 -8.24 -3.49
CA SER A 344 9.13 -8.78 -3.39
C SER A 344 9.95 -8.62 -4.68
N GLY A 345 9.30 -8.26 -5.80
CA GLY A 345 9.94 -8.16 -7.11
C GLY A 345 10.15 -9.48 -7.84
N ASP A 346 9.85 -10.62 -7.21
CA ASP A 346 9.93 -11.98 -7.81
C ASP A 346 8.56 -12.57 -8.17
N GLY A 347 7.49 -11.76 -8.06
CA GLY A 347 6.12 -12.19 -8.28
C GLY A 347 5.40 -12.65 -7.02
N SER A 348 6.07 -12.71 -5.88
CA SER A 348 5.46 -12.91 -4.57
C SER A 348 5.23 -11.58 -3.85
N PHE A 349 4.44 -11.63 -2.78
CA PHE A 349 4.14 -10.48 -1.94
C PHE A 349 4.37 -10.82 -0.49
N PHE A 350 4.72 -9.81 0.30
CA PHE A 350 4.69 -9.90 1.75
C PHE A 350 3.49 -9.13 2.28
N LEU A 351 2.75 -9.78 3.17
CA LEU A 351 1.62 -9.21 3.89
C LEU A 351 2.03 -9.06 5.35
N PHE A 352 2.29 -7.85 5.77
CA PHE A 352 2.67 -7.56 7.14
C PHE A 352 1.48 -6.98 7.91
N TYR A 353 1.14 -7.61 9.02
CA TYR A 353 0.09 -7.20 9.96
C TYR A 353 0.73 -6.57 11.20
N PRO A 354 0.84 -5.23 11.27
CA PRO A 354 1.59 -4.56 12.33
C PRO A 354 1.05 -4.84 13.72
N GLU A 355 -0.27 -4.78 13.91
CA GLU A 355 -0.90 -5.00 15.21
C GLU A 355 -0.77 -6.45 15.71
N ALA A 356 -0.81 -7.40 14.79
CA ALA A 356 -0.66 -8.82 15.11
C ALA A 356 0.80 -9.27 15.16
N GLN A 357 1.74 -8.44 14.71
CA GLN A 357 3.17 -8.77 14.54
C GLN A 357 3.35 -10.07 13.75
N ARG A 358 2.62 -10.21 12.62
CA ARG A 358 2.67 -11.39 11.75
C ARG A 358 3.02 -10.99 10.32
N LEU A 359 3.81 -11.84 9.68
CA LEU A 359 4.26 -11.68 8.31
C LEU A 359 3.91 -12.92 7.50
N PHE A 360 3.34 -12.74 6.32
CA PHE A 360 3.06 -13.83 5.39
C PHE A 360 3.71 -13.56 4.05
N ARG A 361 4.22 -14.61 3.41
CA ARG A 361 4.48 -14.61 1.97
C ARG A 361 3.23 -15.09 1.26
N ALA A 362 2.75 -14.31 0.31
CA ALA A 362 1.63 -14.64 -0.55
C ALA A 362 2.12 -14.86 -1.98
N VAL A 363 1.80 -16.02 -2.55
CA VAL A 363 2.04 -16.33 -3.95
C VAL A 363 0.67 -16.44 -4.61
N PRO A 364 0.26 -15.43 -5.43
CA PRO A 364 -1.02 -15.50 -6.12
C PRO A 364 -1.03 -16.69 -7.07
N THR A 365 -2.07 -17.49 -6.98
CA THR A 365 -2.33 -18.55 -7.98
C THR A 365 -3.22 -17.98 -9.07
N SER A 366 -2.71 -18.03 -10.31
CA SER A 366 -3.45 -17.63 -11.53
C SER A 366 -4.66 -18.50 -11.80
#